data_c44a7bf78c33e575e5f6de28df656e69
#
_entry.id   c44a7bf78c33e575e5f6de28df656e69
#
_cell.length_a   1.000
_cell.length_b   1.000
_cell.length_c   1.000
_cell.angle_alpha   90.00
_cell.angle_beta   90.00
_cell.angle_gamma   90.00
#
_symmetry.space_group_name_H-M   'P 1'
#
loop_
_entity.id
_entity.type
_entity.pdbx_description
1 polymer ?
#
loop_
_entity_poly.entity_id
_entity_poly.type
_entity_poly.pdbx_seq_one_letter_code
_entity_poly.pdbx_strand_id
1 'polypeptide(L)'
;IGMKNKDHDRNEEAVQSFKRLMQINPDYIDAPLADIAMIEILLVQQKFDEAQQYRYVVVKRYDKNSSWRKKNTKYKESVANADKAIRGAMLEIPHYHHQQAAKITKEGDIEGGKKRYAEAIKAYEAFLTRYKNEPTWDEYTVHIDLAAAYQEMGQHANAAKMFNWIVDTDTTRYGRRALGSAALLKKEEAAYNAVLMMDQAREAALKSKANGDTVKAYGLPETKAYFAQVDKYMQKFGQNKEAAELAYNAALVHYNAKQFKTAVTVLRELRQKYPNHQYILLISQM
;
A
#
# COMPACT_ATOMS: atom_id res chain seq x y z
N ILE A 1 -15.55 -36.94 10.62
CA ILE A 1 -14.23 -36.97 11.30
C ILE A 1 -13.24 -37.79 10.48
N GLY A 2 -13.58 -39.01 9.99
CA GLY A 2 -12.68 -39.89 9.25
C GLY A 2 -12.20 -39.40 7.88
N MET A 3 -12.98 -38.55 7.16
CA MET A 3 -12.57 -37.96 5.89
C MET A 3 -11.57 -36.82 6.09
N LYS A 4 -11.74 -35.96 7.14
CA LYS A 4 -10.78 -34.90 7.46
C LYS A 4 -9.38 -35.43 7.81
N ASN A 5 -9.29 -36.58 8.49
CA ASN A 5 -8.00 -37.17 8.84
C ASN A 5 -7.28 -37.74 7.61
N LYS A 6 -8.00 -38.38 6.67
CA LYS A 6 -7.39 -38.90 5.43
C LYS A 6 -6.79 -37.78 4.56
N ASP A 7 -7.46 -36.64 4.45
CA ASP A 7 -6.95 -35.51 3.67
C ASP A 7 -5.75 -34.84 4.35
N HIS A 8 -5.73 -34.82 5.69
CA HIS A 8 -4.60 -34.28 6.46
C HIS A 8 -3.36 -35.16 6.28
N ASP A 9 -3.49 -36.48 6.40
CA ASP A 9 -2.40 -37.44 6.23
C ASP A 9 -1.83 -37.38 4.81
N ARG A 10 -2.67 -37.30 3.79
CA ARG A 10 -2.24 -37.12 2.39
C ARG A 10 -1.49 -35.81 2.15
N ASN A 11 -1.90 -34.73 2.79
CA ASN A 11 -1.25 -33.44 2.67
C ASN A 11 0.16 -33.47 3.31
N GLU A 12 0.33 -34.14 4.45
CA GLU A 12 1.63 -34.32 5.10
C GLU A 12 2.57 -35.16 4.24
N GLU A 13 2.09 -36.29 3.70
CA GLU A 13 2.83 -37.13 2.77
C GLU A 13 3.23 -36.38 1.49
N ALA A 14 2.35 -35.52 0.95
CA ALA A 14 2.64 -34.68 -0.20
C ALA A 14 3.75 -33.68 0.10
N VAL A 15 3.71 -33.00 1.25
CA VAL A 15 4.76 -32.07 1.68
C VAL A 15 6.10 -32.77 1.80
N GLN A 16 6.13 -33.95 2.41
CA GLN A 16 7.38 -34.73 2.54
C GLN A 16 7.91 -35.18 1.18
N SER A 17 7.01 -35.59 0.28
CA SER A 17 7.38 -36.00 -1.09
C SER A 17 7.99 -34.83 -1.88
N PHE A 18 7.39 -33.64 -1.80
CA PHE A 18 7.94 -32.43 -2.43
C PHE A 18 9.29 -32.04 -1.84
N LYS A 19 9.43 -32.04 -0.50
CA LYS A 19 10.72 -31.77 0.16
C LYS A 19 11.81 -32.75 -0.31
N ARG A 20 11.50 -34.05 -0.38
CA ARG A 20 12.40 -35.08 -0.87
C ARG A 20 12.78 -34.90 -2.34
N LEU A 21 11.81 -34.56 -3.20
CA LEU A 21 12.05 -34.25 -4.61
C LEU A 21 13.06 -33.11 -4.75
N MET A 22 12.88 -32.01 -4.00
CA MET A 22 13.78 -30.86 -4.04
C MET A 22 15.17 -31.13 -3.48
N GLN A 23 15.32 -32.11 -2.58
CA GLN A 23 16.62 -32.56 -2.09
C GLN A 23 17.35 -33.40 -3.13
N ILE A 24 16.64 -34.30 -3.83
CA ILE A 24 17.23 -35.22 -4.81
C ILE A 24 17.56 -34.48 -6.12
N ASN A 25 16.63 -33.62 -6.58
CA ASN A 25 16.77 -32.86 -7.83
C ASN A 25 16.31 -31.41 -7.63
N PRO A 26 17.16 -30.54 -7.07
CA PRO A 26 16.82 -29.13 -6.84
C PRO A 26 16.58 -28.33 -8.12
N ASP A 27 17.02 -28.85 -9.26
CA ASP A 27 16.86 -28.22 -10.59
C ASP A 27 15.73 -28.87 -11.40
N TYR A 28 14.83 -29.66 -10.77
CA TYR A 28 13.72 -30.30 -11.43
C TYR A 28 12.86 -29.29 -12.21
N ILE A 29 12.52 -29.67 -13.45
CA ILE A 29 11.87 -28.76 -14.38
C ILE A 29 10.53 -28.20 -13.88
N ASP A 30 9.71 -29.05 -13.24
CA ASP A 30 8.39 -28.68 -12.70
C ASP A 30 8.44 -28.29 -11.22
N ALA A 31 9.62 -28.02 -10.69
CA ALA A 31 9.81 -27.55 -9.31
C ALA A 31 8.93 -26.32 -8.98
N PRO A 32 8.70 -25.33 -9.88
CA PRO A 32 7.84 -24.20 -9.58
C PRO A 32 6.40 -24.59 -9.27
N LEU A 33 5.84 -25.58 -9.97
CA LEU A 33 4.48 -26.08 -9.71
C LEU A 33 4.40 -26.83 -8.38
N ALA A 34 5.43 -27.65 -8.08
CA ALA A 34 5.51 -28.34 -6.80
C ALA A 34 5.63 -27.36 -5.61
N ASP A 35 6.38 -26.27 -5.77
CA ASP A 35 6.54 -25.23 -4.74
C ASP A 35 5.25 -24.45 -4.52
N ILE A 36 4.48 -24.15 -5.58
CA ILE A 36 3.14 -23.53 -5.45
C ILE A 36 2.22 -24.47 -4.67
N ALA A 37 2.14 -25.75 -5.05
CA ALA A 37 1.33 -26.73 -4.36
C ALA A 37 1.71 -26.89 -2.89
N MET A 38 3.01 -26.85 -2.58
CA MET A 38 3.49 -26.92 -1.20
C MET A 38 3.01 -25.72 -0.37
N ILE A 39 3.05 -24.50 -0.90
CA ILE A 39 2.52 -23.31 -0.21
C ILE A 39 1.02 -23.48 0.03
N GLU A 40 0.26 -23.93 -0.96
CA GLU A 40 -1.18 -24.16 -0.83
C GLU A 40 -1.49 -25.17 0.27
N ILE A 41 -0.78 -26.30 0.32
CA ILE A 41 -0.96 -27.31 1.37
C ILE A 41 -0.65 -26.72 2.75
N LEU A 42 0.43 -25.97 2.91
CA LEU A 42 0.78 -25.33 4.19
C LEU A 42 -0.33 -24.35 4.64
N LEU A 43 -0.91 -23.60 3.71
CA LEU A 43 -2.01 -22.69 4.01
C LEU A 43 -3.30 -23.45 4.43
N VAL A 44 -3.64 -24.55 3.77
CA VAL A 44 -4.76 -25.43 4.15
C VAL A 44 -4.55 -26.02 5.54
N GLN A 45 -3.31 -26.35 5.90
CA GLN A 45 -2.92 -26.83 7.23
C GLN A 45 -2.83 -25.70 8.27
N GLN A 46 -3.10 -24.45 7.90
CA GLN A 46 -2.95 -23.27 8.75
C GLN A 46 -1.53 -23.04 9.27
N LYS A 47 -0.52 -23.60 8.59
CA LYS A 47 0.91 -23.42 8.87
C LYS A 47 1.41 -22.13 8.22
N PHE A 48 0.83 -20.98 8.61
CA PHE A 48 1.05 -19.71 7.95
C PHE A 48 2.51 -19.24 8.00
N ASP A 49 3.19 -19.45 9.11
CA ASP A 49 4.60 -19.08 9.28
C ASP A 49 5.50 -19.92 8.38
N GLU A 50 5.24 -21.24 8.27
CA GLU A 50 5.99 -22.12 7.38
C GLU A 50 5.74 -21.74 5.91
N ALA A 51 4.50 -21.46 5.53
CA ALA A 51 4.15 -20.98 4.19
C ALA A 51 4.88 -19.68 3.86
N GLN A 52 4.96 -18.75 4.82
CA GLN A 52 5.68 -17.49 4.67
C GLN A 52 7.19 -17.71 4.46
N GLN A 53 7.83 -18.54 5.26
CA GLN A 53 9.24 -18.89 5.10
C GLN A 53 9.49 -19.55 3.73
N TYR A 54 8.57 -20.39 3.30
CA TYR A 54 8.69 -21.09 2.04
C TYR A 54 8.56 -20.14 0.83
N ARG A 55 7.75 -19.07 0.92
CA ARG A 55 7.69 -18.02 -0.10
C ARG A 55 9.05 -17.35 -0.35
N TYR A 56 9.82 -17.09 0.70
CA TYR A 56 11.19 -16.57 0.55
C TYR A 56 12.11 -17.57 -0.18
N VAL A 57 11.96 -18.87 0.10
CA VAL A 57 12.69 -19.92 -0.61
C VAL A 57 12.37 -19.89 -2.11
N VAL A 58 11.08 -19.79 -2.47
CA VAL A 58 10.60 -19.69 -3.87
C VAL A 58 11.22 -18.50 -4.59
N VAL A 59 11.16 -17.30 -4.00
CA VAL A 59 11.75 -16.10 -4.58
C VAL A 59 13.24 -16.28 -4.86
N LYS A 60 13.98 -16.84 -3.91
CA LYS A 60 15.44 -17.08 -4.04
C LYS A 60 15.75 -18.16 -5.07
N ARG A 61 15.01 -19.29 -5.04
CA ARG A 61 15.25 -20.47 -5.91
C ARG A 61 15.11 -20.14 -7.39
N TYR A 62 14.15 -19.31 -7.74
CA TYR A 62 13.82 -19.00 -9.14
C TYR A 62 14.30 -17.63 -9.61
N ASP A 63 15.08 -16.91 -8.80
CA ASP A 63 15.66 -15.62 -9.19
C ASP A 63 16.46 -15.73 -10.49
N LYS A 64 16.58 -14.62 -11.22
CA LYS A 64 17.24 -14.56 -12.54
C LYS A 64 18.64 -15.18 -12.55
N ASN A 65 19.37 -15.09 -11.44
CA ASN A 65 20.74 -15.57 -11.31
C ASN A 65 20.85 -16.95 -10.66
N SER A 66 19.75 -17.58 -10.30
CA SER A 66 19.74 -18.87 -9.60
C SER A 66 20.24 -20.02 -10.47
N SER A 67 20.69 -21.12 -9.82
CA SER A 67 21.09 -22.36 -10.51
C SER A 67 19.92 -22.92 -11.31
N TRP A 68 18.72 -22.99 -10.69
CA TRP A 68 17.54 -23.49 -11.37
C TRP A 68 17.25 -22.72 -12.66
N ARG A 69 17.25 -21.38 -12.59
CA ARG A 69 16.98 -20.51 -13.75
C ARG A 69 17.96 -20.76 -14.89
N LYS A 70 19.26 -20.82 -14.59
CA LYS A 70 20.32 -21.05 -15.57
C LYS A 70 20.17 -22.39 -16.29
N LYS A 71 19.85 -23.47 -15.57
CA LYS A 71 19.69 -24.82 -16.14
C LYS A 71 18.40 -25.00 -16.92
N ASN A 72 17.35 -24.27 -16.55
CA ASN A 72 16.02 -24.44 -17.13
C ASN A 72 15.62 -23.36 -18.14
N THR A 73 16.49 -22.43 -18.52
CA THR A 73 16.21 -21.31 -19.46
C THR A 73 15.59 -21.76 -20.79
N LYS A 74 15.93 -22.93 -21.30
CA LYS A 74 15.39 -23.49 -22.55
C LYS A 74 13.93 -23.94 -22.44
N TYR A 75 13.40 -24.18 -21.24
CA TYR A 75 12.06 -24.67 -20.98
C TYR A 75 11.13 -23.48 -20.67
N LYS A 76 10.59 -22.85 -21.72
CA LYS A 76 9.83 -21.58 -21.61
C LYS A 76 8.64 -21.66 -20.66
N GLU A 77 7.91 -22.78 -20.67
CA GLU A 77 6.74 -22.98 -19.80
C GLU A 77 7.15 -23.05 -18.32
N SER A 78 8.19 -23.82 -17.99
CA SER A 78 8.71 -23.90 -16.62
C SER A 78 9.22 -22.55 -16.14
N VAL A 79 9.88 -21.79 -17.02
CA VAL A 79 10.33 -20.41 -16.71
C VAL A 79 9.12 -19.51 -16.43
N ALA A 80 8.07 -19.59 -17.23
CA ALA A 80 6.83 -18.81 -16.98
C ALA A 80 6.16 -19.21 -15.66
N ASN A 81 6.12 -20.50 -15.33
CA ASN A 81 5.62 -21.00 -14.03
C ASN A 81 6.47 -20.49 -12.86
N ALA A 82 7.79 -20.45 -13.02
CA ALA A 82 8.69 -19.89 -12.01
C ALA A 82 8.47 -18.38 -11.82
N ASP A 83 8.26 -17.61 -12.91
CA ASP A 83 7.96 -16.17 -12.83
C ASP A 83 6.62 -15.93 -12.14
N LYS A 84 5.61 -16.76 -12.42
CA LYS A 84 4.32 -16.73 -11.72
C LYS A 84 4.46 -17.05 -10.22
N ALA A 85 5.25 -18.08 -9.88
CA ALA A 85 5.51 -18.46 -8.50
C ALA A 85 6.21 -17.34 -7.71
N ILE A 86 7.25 -16.71 -8.29
CA ILE A 86 7.92 -15.55 -7.69
C ILE A 86 6.94 -14.40 -7.48
N ARG A 87 6.16 -14.07 -8.51
CA ARG A 87 5.22 -12.95 -8.44
C ARG A 87 4.20 -13.17 -7.32
N GLY A 88 3.58 -14.36 -7.27
CA GLY A 88 2.64 -14.71 -6.21
C GLY A 88 3.29 -14.65 -4.81
N ALA A 89 4.48 -15.20 -4.66
CA ALA A 89 5.22 -15.14 -3.40
C ALA A 89 5.53 -13.69 -2.98
N MET A 90 5.99 -12.84 -3.91
CA MET A 90 6.33 -11.44 -3.63
C MET A 90 5.10 -10.56 -3.33
N LEU A 91 3.90 -10.93 -3.78
CA LEU A 91 2.65 -10.28 -3.38
C LEU A 91 2.24 -10.68 -1.96
N GLU A 92 2.34 -11.96 -1.65
CA GLU A 92 1.84 -12.50 -0.38
C GLU A 92 2.78 -12.24 0.80
N ILE A 93 4.10 -12.10 0.56
CA ILE A 93 5.07 -11.78 1.61
C ILE A 93 4.72 -10.49 2.35
N PRO A 94 4.51 -9.34 1.71
CA PRO A 94 4.15 -8.11 2.41
C PRO A 94 2.77 -8.17 3.05
N HIS A 95 1.77 -8.80 2.41
CA HIS A 95 0.43 -8.96 2.99
C HIS A 95 0.48 -9.72 4.32
N TYR A 96 1.27 -10.80 4.39
CA TYR A 96 1.46 -11.53 5.64
C TYR A 96 2.04 -10.64 6.74
N HIS A 97 3.13 -9.91 6.47
CA HIS A 97 3.72 -9.00 7.46
C HIS A 97 2.77 -7.89 7.87
N HIS A 98 2.01 -7.32 6.94
CA HIS A 98 1.01 -6.29 7.19
C HIS A 98 -0.10 -6.81 8.12
N GLN A 99 -0.65 -7.99 7.85
CA GLN A 99 -1.68 -8.61 8.69
C GLN A 99 -1.15 -8.94 10.09
N GLN A 100 0.08 -9.47 10.20
CA GLN A 100 0.72 -9.72 11.49
C GLN A 100 0.98 -8.42 12.25
N ALA A 101 1.39 -7.35 11.56
CA ALA A 101 1.57 -6.03 12.16
C ALA A 101 0.27 -5.52 12.78
N ALA A 102 -0.82 -5.54 12.02
CA ALA A 102 -2.13 -5.09 12.48
C ALA A 102 -2.63 -5.91 13.69
N LYS A 103 -2.45 -7.25 13.66
CA LYS A 103 -2.80 -8.15 14.77
C LYS A 103 -2.01 -7.81 16.02
N ILE A 104 -0.69 -7.77 15.94
CA ILE A 104 0.23 -7.51 17.07
C ILE A 104 -0.03 -6.13 17.68
N THR A 105 -0.24 -5.11 16.84
CA THR A 105 -0.60 -3.75 17.30
C THR A 105 -1.92 -3.74 18.07
N LYS A 106 -2.93 -4.47 17.57
CA LYS A 106 -4.23 -4.60 18.22
C LYS A 106 -4.15 -5.33 19.57
N GLU A 107 -3.22 -6.26 19.72
CA GLU A 107 -2.93 -6.97 20.97
C GLU A 107 -2.13 -6.11 21.96
N GLY A 108 -1.72 -4.90 21.60
CA GLY A 108 -1.06 -3.92 22.45
C GLY A 108 0.46 -3.84 22.31
N ASP A 109 1.09 -4.71 21.52
CA ASP A 109 2.53 -4.61 21.23
C ASP A 109 2.78 -3.67 20.03
N ILE A 110 2.78 -2.37 20.32
CA ILE A 110 2.98 -1.31 19.32
C ILE A 110 4.34 -1.41 18.64
N GLU A 111 5.40 -1.70 19.40
CA GLU A 111 6.76 -1.77 18.83
C GLU A 111 6.96 -3.04 17.98
N GLY A 112 6.41 -4.17 18.39
CA GLY A 112 6.36 -5.38 17.58
C GLY A 112 5.58 -5.17 16.28
N GLY A 113 4.44 -4.49 16.35
CA GLY A 113 3.63 -4.09 15.21
C GLY A 113 4.41 -3.21 14.23
N LYS A 114 5.11 -2.18 14.71
CA LYS A 114 5.96 -1.31 13.87
C LYS A 114 7.07 -2.09 13.15
N LYS A 115 7.71 -3.05 13.82
CA LYS A 115 8.73 -3.89 13.17
C LYS A 115 8.14 -4.67 12.00
N ARG A 116 6.95 -5.24 12.18
CA ARG A 116 6.26 -5.98 11.10
C ARG A 116 5.78 -5.07 9.98
N TYR A 117 5.28 -3.86 10.27
CA TYR A 117 4.97 -2.86 9.23
C TYR A 117 6.22 -2.47 8.43
N ALA A 118 7.38 -2.30 9.07
CA ALA A 118 8.63 -2.00 8.37
C ALA A 118 9.04 -3.15 7.41
N GLU A 119 8.85 -4.42 7.83
CA GLU A 119 9.06 -5.59 6.97
C GLU A 119 8.09 -5.60 5.78
N ALA A 120 6.81 -5.29 6.01
CA ALA A 120 5.80 -5.19 4.96
C ALA A 120 6.15 -4.09 3.95
N ILE A 121 6.49 -2.89 4.40
CA ILE A 121 6.91 -1.75 3.56
C ILE A 121 8.09 -2.17 2.67
N LYS A 122 9.14 -2.73 3.25
CA LYS A 122 10.31 -3.19 2.50
C LYS A 122 9.95 -4.21 1.42
N ALA A 123 9.03 -5.12 1.71
CA ALA A 123 8.60 -6.14 0.77
C ALA A 123 7.71 -5.58 -0.35
N TYR A 124 6.80 -4.63 -0.03
CA TYR A 124 6.01 -3.91 -1.03
C TYR A 124 6.91 -3.10 -1.98
N GLU A 125 7.89 -2.35 -1.45
CA GLU A 125 8.86 -1.59 -2.24
C GLU A 125 9.69 -2.49 -3.16
N ALA A 126 10.09 -3.67 -2.66
CA ALA A 126 10.80 -4.68 -3.46
C ALA A 126 9.94 -5.20 -4.62
N PHE A 127 8.64 -5.43 -4.39
CA PHE A 127 7.68 -5.79 -5.44
C PHE A 127 7.59 -4.70 -6.50
N LEU A 128 7.33 -3.45 -6.10
CA LEU A 128 7.20 -2.31 -7.02
C LEU A 128 8.50 -2.05 -7.80
N THR A 129 9.65 -2.28 -7.19
CA THR A 129 10.95 -2.16 -7.87
C THR A 129 11.12 -3.22 -8.94
N ARG A 130 10.76 -4.48 -8.64
CA ARG A 130 10.92 -5.61 -9.56
C ARG A 130 9.98 -5.53 -10.76
N TYR A 131 8.74 -5.09 -10.54
CA TYR A 131 7.65 -5.10 -11.53
C TYR A 131 7.28 -3.69 -12.04
N LYS A 132 8.16 -2.71 -11.87
CA LYS A 132 7.95 -1.29 -12.19
C LYS A 132 7.39 -1.02 -13.60
N ASN A 133 7.75 -1.84 -14.58
CA ASN A 133 7.35 -1.64 -15.99
C ASN A 133 6.24 -2.60 -16.45
N GLU A 134 5.68 -3.36 -15.53
CA GLU A 134 4.63 -4.32 -15.80
C GLU A 134 3.29 -3.78 -15.28
N PRO A 135 2.46 -3.14 -16.13
CA PRO A 135 1.20 -2.55 -15.70
C PRO A 135 0.18 -3.64 -15.36
N THR A 136 0.16 -4.05 -14.13
CA THR A 136 -0.77 -5.05 -13.60
C THR A 136 -1.56 -4.48 -12.45
N TRP A 137 -2.72 -5.08 -12.18
CA TRP A 137 -3.54 -4.69 -11.03
C TRP A 137 -2.83 -4.89 -9.70
N ASP A 138 -1.89 -5.82 -9.64
CA ASP A 138 -1.03 -6.01 -8.46
C ASP A 138 -0.23 -4.74 -8.14
N GLU A 139 0.29 -4.03 -9.17
CA GLU A 139 0.98 -2.76 -8.98
C GLU A 139 0.06 -1.72 -8.32
N TYR A 140 -1.21 -1.67 -8.75
CA TYR A 140 -2.20 -0.72 -8.22
C TYR A 140 -2.57 -1.05 -6.76
N THR A 141 -2.89 -2.31 -6.46
CA THR A 141 -3.24 -2.74 -5.10
C THR A 141 -2.08 -2.59 -4.13
N VAL A 142 -0.86 -2.92 -4.57
CA VAL A 142 0.35 -2.76 -3.74
C VAL A 142 0.58 -1.29 -3.36
N HIS A 143 0.28 -0.32 -4.23
CA HIS A 143 0.37 1.10 -3.85
C HIS A 143 -0.64 1.48 -2.76
N ILE A 144 -1.87 0.92 -2.78
CA ILE A 144 -2.87 1.14 -1.73
C ILE A 144 -2.38 0.56 -0.40
N ASP A 145 -1.94 -0.69 -0.41
CA ASP A 145 -1.51 -1.39 0.80
C ASP A 145 -0.23 -0.77 1.39
N LEU A 146 0.68 -0.33 0.53
CA LEU A 146 1.88 0.40 0.94
C LEU A 146 1.54 1.77 1.55
N ALA A 147 0.54 2.49 0.99
CA ALA A 147 0.05 3.73 1.59
C ALA A 147 -0.48 3.50 3.01
N ALA A 148 -1.28 2.45 3.21
CA ALA A 148 -1.79 2.07 4.53
C ALA A 148 -0.65 1.72 5.50
N ALA A 149 0.33 0.92 5.06
CA ALA A 149 1.48 0.57 5.89
C ALA A 149 2.32 1.80 6.29
N TYR A 150 2.54 2.75 5.38
CA TYR A 150 3.20 4.02 5.69
C TYR A 150 2.40 4.87 6.69
N GLN A 151 1.06 4.88 6.56
CA GLN A 151 0.18 5.59 7.49
C GLN A 151 0.31 5.04 8.90
N GLU A 152 0.26 3.72 9.09
CA GLU A 152 0.44 3.06 10.39
C GLU A 152 1.81 3.33 11.01
N MET A 153 2.83 3.54 10.19
CA MET A 153 4.17 3.92 10.63
C MET A 153 4.34 5.43 10.89
N GLY A 154 3.29 6.25 10.73
CA GLY A 154 3.37 7.71 10.83
C GLY A 154 4.19 8.36 9.70
N GLN A 155 4.49 7.64 8.64
CA GLN A 155 5.23 8.14 7.47
C GLN A 155 4.27 8.80 6.45
N HIS A 156 3.51 9.78 6.93
CA HIS A 156 2.38 10.36 6.21
C HIS A 156 2.76 10.93 4.83
N ALA A 157 3.93 11.56 4.70
CA ALA A 157 4.39 12.08 3.41
C ALA A 157 4.65 10.95 2.38
N ASN A 158 5.09 9.78 2.82
CA ASN A 158 5.27 8.62 1.95
C ASN A 158 3.90 8.01 1.57
N ALA A 159 2.95 7.93 2.51
CA ALA A 159 1.59 7.52 2.23
C ALA A 159 0.94 8.42 1.16
N ALA A 160 1.07 9.75 1.30
CA ALA A 160 0.57 10.71 0.31
C ALA A 160 1.18 10.50 -1.09
N LYS A 161 2.46 10.14 -1.19
CA LYS A 161 3.08 9.80 -2.49
C LYS A 161 2.44 8.58 -3.14
N MET A 162 2.09 7.55 -2.37
CA MET A 162 1.43 6.36 -2.91
C MET A 162 0.02 6.69 -3.40
N PHE A 163 -0.75 7.46 -2.64
CA PHE A 163 -2.06 7.94 -3.10
C PHE A 163 -1.96 8.84 -4.33
N ASN A 164 -0.96 9.72 -4.41
CA ASN A 164 -0.73 10.54 -5.60
C ASN A 164 -0.39 9.70 -6.84
N TRP A 165 0.37 8.62 -6.68
CA TRP A 165 0.62 7.70 -7.77
C TRP A 165 -0.68 7.11 -8.33
N ILE A 166 -1.63 6.73 -7.46
CA ILE A 166 -2.97 6.24 -7.86
C ILE A 166 -3.74 7.31 -8.66
N VAL A 167 -3.72 8.56 -8.17
CA VAL A 167 -4.40 9.71 -8.83
C VAL A 167 -3.84 9.94 -10.24
N ASP A 168 -2.53 9.86 -10.41
CA ASP A 168 -1.82 10.21 -11.64
C ASP A 168 -1.72 9.03 -12.62
N THR A 169 -1.99 7.80 -12.17
CA THR A 169 -1.89 6.61 -12.99
C THR A 169 -3.00 6.54 -14.04
N ASP A 170 -2.62 6.26 -15.29
CA ASP A 170 -3.57 5.92 -16.33
C ASP A 170 -4.06 4.48 -16.16
N THR A 171 -5.29 4.34 -15.68
CA THR A 171 -5.90 3.03 -15.42
C THR A 171 -6.31 2.28 -16.70
N THR A 172 -6.34 2.91 -17.87
CA THR A 172 -6.67 2.25 -19.14
C THR A 172 -5.64 1.18 -19.50
N ARG A 173 -4.40 1.36 -19.05
CA ARG A 173 -3.29 0.42 -19.23
C ARG A 173 -3.50 -0.96 -18.59
N TYR A 174 -4.43 -1.09 -17.63
CA TYR A 174 -4.68 -2.36 -16.91
C TYR A 174 -5.78 -3.22 -17.54
N GLY A 175 -6.44 -2.75 -18.61
CA GLY A 175 -7.50 -3.49 -19.31
C GLY A 175 -8.85 -3.48 -18.58
N ARG A 176 -9.92 -3.75 -19.35
CA ARG A 176 -11.32 -3.66 -18.86
C ARG A 176 -11.70 -4.66 -17.77
N ARG A 177 -11.05 -5.81 -17.70
CA ARG A 177 -11.41 -6.91 -16.78
C ARG A 177 -11.23 -6.56 -15.30
N ALA A 178 -10.37 -5.64 -15.02
CA ALA A 178 -10.01 -5.29 -13.67
C ALA A 178 -10.84 -4.13 -13.08
N LEU A 179 -11.58 -3.37 -13.92
CA LEU A 179 -12.48 -2.29 -13.46
C LEU A 179 -13.73 -2.81 -12.72
N GLY A 180 -13.98 -4.12 -12.71
CA GLY A 180 -15.14 -4.76 -12.07
C GLY A 180 -14.96 -5.16 -10.61
N SER A 181 -13.79 -5.07 -10.03
CA SER A 181 -13.61 -5.37 -8.62
C SER A 181 -13.98 -4.13 -7.78
N ALA A 182 -15.00 -4.28 -6.94
CA ALA A 182 -15.50 -3.24 -6.01
C ALA A 182 -14.46 -2.75 -4.98
N ALA A 183 -13.22 -3.24 -5.05
CA ALA A 183 -12.14 -2.97 -4.11
C ALA A 183 -11.14 -1.88 -4.57
N LEU A 184 -11.30 -1.31 -5.76
CA LEU A 184 -10.36 -0.30 -6.23
C LEU A 184 -10.71 1.07 -5.68
N LEU A 185 -9.77 1.68 -4.99
CA LEU A 185 -9.87 3.04 -4.49
C LEU A 185 -10.05 3.99 -5.67
N LYS A 186 -11.11 4.79 -5.65
CA LYS A 186 -11.36 5.81 -6.67
C LYS A 186 -10.26 6.86 -6.64
N LYS A 187 -9.93 7.43 -7.80
CA LYS A 187 -8.91 8.49 -7.89
C LYS A 187 -9.20 9.70 -7.02
N GLU A 188 -10.46 10.06 -6.91
CA GLU A 188 -10.93 11.12 -6.03
C GLU A 188 -10.65 10.81 -4.56
N GLU A 189 -11.02 9.61 -4.12
CA GLU A 189 -10.78 9.13 -2.77
C GLU A 189 -9.29 9.05 -2.45
N ALA A 190 -8.47 8.61 -3.41
CA ALA A 190 -7.01 8.64 -3.28
C ALA A 190 -6.48 10.08 -3.18
N ALA A 191 -7.02 11.01 -3.97
CA ALA A 191 -6.63 12.42 -3.90
C ALA A 191 -6.99 13.05 -2.55
N TYR A 192 -8.18 12.74 -2.02
CA TYR A 192 -8.61 13.17 -0.70
C TYR A 192 -7.71 12.61 0.40
N ASN A 193 -7.43 11.30 0.37
CA ASN A 193 -6.51 10.66 1.31
C ASN A 193 -5.11 11.25 1.25
N ALA A 194 -4.62 11.63 0.06
CA ALA A 194 -3.34 12.30 -0.07
C ALA A 194 -3.31 13.66 0.67
N VAL A 195 -4.42 14.44 0.63
CA VAL A 195 -4.54 15.67 1.41
C VAL A 195 -4.54 15.39 2.90
N LEU A 196 -5.31 14.40 3.36
CA LEU A 196 -5.35 14.02 4.78
C LEU A 196 -3.97 13.59 5.29
N MET A 197 -3.22 12.82 4.50
CA MET A 197 -1.86 12.41 4.87
C MET A 197 -0.92 13.60 4.96
N MET A 198 -1.02 14.56 4.05
CA MET A 198 -0.19 15.77 4.13
C MET A 198 -0.59 16.68 5.29
N ASP A 199 -1.87 16.71 5.67
CA ASP A 199 -2.32 17.41 6.87
C ASP A 199 -1.75 16.76 8.14
N GLN A 200 -1.78 15.44 8.26
CA GLN A 200 -1.17 14.71 9.37
C GLN A 200 0.35 14.94 9.43
N ALA A 201 1.04 15.00 8.30
CA ALA A 201 2.46 15.35 8.24
C ALA A 201 2.72 16.79 8.76
N ARG A 202 1.85 17.75 8.39
CA ARG A 202 1.89 19.13 8.86
C ARG A 202 1.66 19.21 10.38
N GLU A 203 0.64 18.52 10.89
CA GLU A 203 0.34 18.46 12.32
C GLU A 203 1.49 17.85 13.13
N ALA A 204 2.10 16.78 12.64
CA ALA A 204 3.27 16.17 13.27
C ALA A 204 4.45 17.17 13.30
N ALA A 205 4.68 17.92 12.23
CA ALA A 205 5.72 18.92 12.15
C ALA A 205 5.41 20.15 13.06
N LEU A 206 4.16 20.57 13.15
CA LEU A 206 3.73 21.62 14.09
C LEU A 206 4.12 21.26 15.52
N LYS A 207 3.87 20.01 15.93
CA LYS A 207 4.21 19.53 17.29
C LYS A 207 5.72 19.37 17.47
N SER A 208 6.41 18.69 16.56
CA SER A 208 7.81 18.28 16.74
C SER A 208 8.84 19.35 16.38
N LYS A 209 8.55 20.23 15.40
CA LYS A 209 9.48 21.22 14.87
C LYS A 209 9.17 22.65 15.31
N ALA A 210 7.91 22.95 15.58
CA ALA A 210 7.44 24.28 15.94
C ALA A 210 6.91 24.40 17.37
N ASN A 211 6.90 23.31 18.16
CA ASN A 211 6.40 23.28 19.55
C ASN A 211 4.97 23.84 19.69
N GLY A 212 4.10 23.56 18.71
CA GLY A 212 2.73 24.06 18.66
C GLY A 212 2.56 25.49 18.15
N ASP A 213 3.64 26.22 17.83
CA ASP A 213 3.57 27.57 17.26
C ASP A 213 3.17 27.51 15.78
N THR A 214 1.93 27.90 15.52
CA THR A 214 1.33 27.88 14.16
C THR A 214 1.98 28.88 13.21
N VAL A 215 2.47 30.03 13.72
CA VAL A 215 3.17 31.05 12.93
C VAL A 215 4.52 30.50 12.45
N LYS A 216 5.27 29.87 13.35
CA LYS A 216 6.54 29.22 13.02
C LYS A 216 6.31 28.04 12.07
N ALA A 217 5.28 27.21 12.32
CA ALA A 217 4.97 26.05 11.50
C ALA A 217 4.56 26.41 10.07
N TYR A 218 4.01 27.60 9.85
CA TYR A 218 3.55 28.05 8.52
C TYR A 218 4.67 28.05 7.48
N GLY A 219 5.90 28.35 7.88
CA GLY A 219 7.09 28.35 7.00
C GLY A 219 7.66 26.97 6.70
N LEU A 220 7.23 25.92 7.40
CA LEU A 220 7.79 24.59 7.27
C LEU A 220 7.46 23.93 5.92
N PRO A 221 8.35 23.05 5.41
CA PRO A 221 8.11 22.31 4.17
C PRO A 221 6.82 21.51 4.19
N GLU A 222 6.45 20.92 5.33
CA GLU A 222 5.25 20.12 5.50
C GLU A 222 3.98 20.95 5.31
N THR A 223 3.95 22.19 5.81
CA THR A 223 2.81 23.10 5.62
C THR A 223 2.69 23.51 4.14
N LYS A 224 3.81 23.82 3.50
CA LYS A 224 3.81 24.14 2.06
C LYS A 224 3.34 22.95 1.21
N ALA A 225 3.78 21.73 1.56
CA ALA A 225 3.38 20.52 0.87
C ALA A 225 1.89 20.22 1.07
N TYR A 226 1.32 20.49 2.26
CA TYR A 226 -0.10 20.40 2.51
C TYR A 226 -0.90 21.34 1.57
N PHE A 227 -0.54 22.61 1.49
CA PHE A 227 -1.24 23.55 0.59
C PHE A 227 -1.14 23.11 -0.88
N ALA A 228 0.05 22.71 -1.33
CA ALA A 228 0.23 22.20 -2.69
C ALA A 228 -0.65 20.95 -2.97
N GLN A 229 -0.86 20.10 -1.98
CA GLN A 229 -1.74 18.95 -2.12
C GLN A 229 -3.23 19.34 -2.15
N VAL A 230 -3.64 20.33 -1.35
CA VAL A 230 -4.99 20.92 -1.44
C VAL A 230 -5.21 21.50 -2.83
N ASP A 231 -4.28 22.31 -3.33
CA ASP A 231 -4.38 22.91 -4.68
C ASP A 231 -4.50 21.84 -5.76
N LYS A 232 -3.71 20.75 -5.68
CA LYS A 232 -3.81 19.62 -6.60
C LYS A 232 -5.19 18.97 -6.57
N TYR A 233 -5.78 18.79 -5.39
CA TYR A 233 -7.13 18.28 -5.24
C TYR A 233 -8.16 19.24 -5.88
N MET A 234 -8.07 20.53 -5.56
CA MET A 234 -8.97 21.56 -6.07
C MET A 234 -8.96 21.68 -7.59
N GLN A 235 -7.79 21.50 -8.22
CA GLN A 235 -7.67 21.51 -9.68
C GLN A 235 -8.35 20.30 -10.34
N LYS A 236 -8.22 19.11 -9.76
CA LYS A 236 -8.74 17.87 -10.36
C LYS A 236 -10.16 17.54 -9.93
N PHE A 237 -10.53 17.85 -8.70
CA PHE A 237 -11.77 17.40 -8.04
C PHE A 237 -12.53 18.54 -7.33
N GLY A 238 -12.25 19.76 -7.67
CA GLY A 238 -12.82 20.95 -7.01
C GLY A 238 -14.32 21.15 -7.21
N GLN A 239 -15.04 20.25 -7.89
CA GLN A 239 -16.50 20.23 -7.97
C GLN A 239 -17.13 19.20 -7.01
N ASN A 240 -16.31 18.42 -6.32
CA ASN A 240 -16.77 17.36 -5.46
C ASN A 240 -17.13 17.90 -4.07
N LYS A 241 -17.92 17.14 -3.33
CA LYS A 241 -18.46 17.58 -2.03
C LYS A 241 -17.39 17.87 -0.97
N GLU A 242 -16.26 17.13 -1.01
CA GLU A 242 -15.14 17.26 -0.08
C GLU A 242 -14.29 18.52 -0.32
N ALA A 243 -14.38 19.11 -1.52
CA ALA A 243 -13.55 20.24 -1.92
C ALA A 243 -13.77 21.48 -1.04
N ALA A 244 -15.02 21.74 -0.64
CA ALA A 244 -15.34 22.86 0.23
C ALA A 244 -14.75 22.70 1.63
N GLU A 245 -14.77 21.50 2.18
CA GLU A 245 -14.15 21.16 3.47
C GLU A 245 -12.64 21.36 3.43
N LEU A 246 -11.98 20.85 2.40
CA LEU A 246 -10.52 20.99 2.25
C LEU A 246 -10.10 22.45 2.11
N ALA A 247 -10.85 23.25 1.33
CA ALA A 247 -10.59 24.68 1.19
C ALA A 247 -10.80 25.45 2.51
N TYR A 248 -11.84 25.10 3.26
CA TYR A 248 -12.09 25.67 4.58
C TYR A 248 -10.97 25.33 5.58
N ASN A 249 -10.55 24.08 5.64
CA ASN A 249 -9.45 23.65 6.51
C ASN A 249 -8.12 24.35 6.14
N ALA A 250 -7.83 24.53 4.86
CA ALA A 250 -6.67 25.29 4.42
C ALA A 250 -6.76 26.77 4.86
N ALA A 251 -7.95 27.40 4.76
CA ALA A 251 -8.16 28.77 5.25
C ALA A 251 -7.92 28.87 6.77
N LEU A 252 -8.35 27.88 7.55
CA LEU A 252 -8.06 27.83 9.00
C LEU A 252 -6.57 27.75 9.29
N VAL A 253 -5.81 27.01 8.52
CA VAL A 253 -4.32 26.96 8.66
C VAL A 253 -3.72 28.34 8.42
N HIS A 254 -4.15 29.06 7.38
CA HIS A 254 -3.74 30.47 7.15
C HIS A 254 -4.13 31.37 8.32
N TYR A 255 -5.37 31.29 8.78
CA TYR A 255 -5.89 32.12 9.87
C TYR A 255 -5.11 31.91 11.18
N ASN A 256 -4.92 30.64 11.58
CA ASN A 256 -4.18 30.28 12.81
C ASN A 256 -2.71 30.72 12.75
N ALA A 257 -2.13 30.79 11.56
CA ALA A 257 -0.79 31.34 11.32
C ALA A 257 -0.74 32.87 11.20
N LYS A 258 -1.85 33.58 11.51
CA LYS A 258 -2.01 35.04 11.40
C LYS A 258 -1.87 35.58 9.97
N GLN A 259 -2.04 34.73 8.97
CA GLN A 259 -2.06 35.11 7.54
C GLN A 259 -3.47 35.54 7.12
N PHE A 260 -4.03 36.53 7.82
CA PHE A 260 -5.45 36.91 7.70
C PHE A 260 -5.85 37.31 6.29
N LYS A 261 -4.99 38.05 5.57
CA LYS A 261 -5.29 38.47 4.18
C LYS A 261 -5.49 37.25 3.28
N THR A 262 -4.62 36.26 3.38
CA THR A 262 -4.70 35.01 2.60
C THR A 262 -5.92 34.19 3.02
N ALA A 263 -6.16 34.04 4.31
CA ALA A 263 -7.34 33.33 4.82
C ALA A 263 -8.64 33.92 4.28
N VAL A 264 -8.79 35.25 4.33
CA VAL A 264 -9.99 35.97 3.80
C VAL A 264 -10.13 35.74 2.30
N THR A 265 -9.05 35.74 1.53
CA THR A 265 -9.10 35.47 0.09
C THR A 265 -9.65 34.07 -0.17
N VAL A 266 -9.09 33.03 0.47
CA VAL A 266 -9.55 31.64 0.32
C VAL A 266 -11.02 31.49 0.74
N LEU A 267 -11.44 32.11 1.85
CA LEU A 267 -12.82 32.05 2.34
C LEU A 267 -13.79 32.74 1.39
N ARG A 268 -13.41 33.87 0.74
CA ARG A 268 -14.23 34.52 -0.28
C ARG A 268 -14.41 33.65 -1.52
N GLU A 269 -13.35 33.04 -2.00
CA GLU A 269 -13.40 32.11 -3.13
C GLU A 269 -14.27 30.89 -2.81
N LEU A 270 -14.15 30.33 -1.60
CA LEU A 270 -15.00 29.26 -1.12
C LEU A 270 -16.47 29.66 -1.11
N ARG A 271 -16.80 30.83 -0.59
CA ARG A 271 -18.17 31.32 -0.58
C ARG A 271 -18.76 31.52 -1.98
N GLN A 272 -17.95 32.00 -2.93
CA GLN A 272 -18.39 32.15 -4.32
C GLN A 272 -18.61 30.80 -5.01
N LYS A 273 -17.72 29.87 -4.77
CA LYS A 273 -17.71 28.55 -5.44
C LYS A 273 -18.75 27.58 -4.86
N TYR A 274 -18.99 27.64 -3.54
CA TYR A 274 -19.86 26.72 -2.82
C TYR A 274 -20.89 27.44 -1.95
N PRO A 275 -21.77 28.28 -2.52
CA PRO A 275 -22.62 29.21 -1.76
C PRO A 275 -23.60 28.54 -0.78
N ASN A 276 -23.98 27.30 -1.04
CA ASN A 276 -24.91 26.51 -0.23
C ASN A 276 -24.28 25.56 0.75
N HIS A 277 -22.93 25.57 0.89
CA HIS A 277 -22.24 24.66 1.77
C HIS A 277 -22.34 25.09 3.24
N GLN A 278 -22.45 24.13 4.17
CA GLN A 278 -22.60 24.38 5.61
C GLN A 278 -21.50 25.28 6.21
N TYR A 279 -20.27 25.24 5.70
CA TYR A 279 -19.19 26.11 6.16
C TYR A 279 -19.39 27.59 5.88
N ILE A 280 -20.31 27.95 4.98
CA ILE A 280 -20.63 29.36 4.70
C ILE A 280 -21.24 30.05 5.91
N LEU A 281 -22.01 29.30 6.72
CA LEU A 281 -22.57 29.84 7.97
C LEU A 281 -21.46 30.11 9.00
N LEU A 282 -20.45 29.25 9.07
CA LEU A 282 -19.30 29.44 9.97
C LEU A 282 -18.41 30.60 9.56
N ILE A 283 -18.20 30.82 8.26
CA ILE A 283 -17.45 31.96 7.72
C ILE A 283 -18.11 33.30 8.08
N SER A 284 -19.44 33.35 8.18
CA SER A 284 -20.18 34.57 8.53
C SER A 284 -20.02 34.98 9.99
N GLN A 285 -19.46 34.10 10.83
CA GLN A 285 -19.22 34.34 12.26
C GLN A 285 -17.76 34.70 12.57
N MET A 286 -16.85 34.58 11.61
CA MET A 286 -15.44 34.95 11.69
C MET A 286 -15.18 36.36 11.15
#